data_629bc7e6ea98464bed3d9d8041c854ce
#
_entry.id   629bc7e6ea98464bed3d9d8041c854ce
#
_cell.length_a   1.000
_cell.length_b   1.000
_cell.length_c   1.000
_cell.angle_alpha   90.00
_cell.angle_beta   90.00
_cell.angle_gamma   90.00
#
_symmetry.space_group_name_H-M   'P 1'
#
loop_
_entity.id
_entity.type
_entity.pdbx_description
1 polymer ?
#
loop_
_entity_poly.entity_id
_entity_poly.type
_entity_poly.pdbx_seq_one_letter_code
_entity_poly.pdbx_strand_id
1 'polypeptide(L)'
;MTTGPHSPRARSGPSWRFLAEVLALAALGVSAVSGCGATPVAGSGARPSTPVIRASLATSIETSAGSWATVAMGHLDQPLNTFWQLLFRPPGAALWSDRASALAVATNGGLVVATHSGRSLAIGIRPTNHLDYSPLIVTSDARSWLPAGPIGALADEPDALALAAGGEAMALVSDGRVTRVLASPGGLASWRQIATEDGLATSAAGRSCGLVSLLAVGYAAGQGLIGAGCSRDGIVGIFASRRSAWRLVGPRLPQSLGNSSAEVLGLQTTTRGLCALVGVTVRRSTKVVAACTSGNGLKWRVSPALSLAGPQHLVSFGPAGDLGLFVMISGSAHRDILAVLGEPDVSWRTLPSPPARTAVVVFGPAGRLDALAVDGTSFTDWLLAGGDRWKKVQEFHVAIQFGSSG
;
A
#
# COMPACT_ATOMS: atom_id res chain seq x y z
N MET A 1 42.18 45.54 -39.13
CA MET A 1 43.05 44.47 -38.67
C MET A 1 42.11 43.31 -38.31
N THR A 2 41.63 42.56 -39.22
CA THR A 2 42.03 41.34 -39.91
C THR A 2 42.70 40.30 -39.04
N THR A 3 41.98 39.24 -38.80
CA THR A 3 42.33 37.81 -38.76
C THR A 3 41.14 37.02 -38.31
N GLY A 4 40.51 36.17 -38.95
CA GLY A 4 40.64 35.08 -39.84
C GLY A 4 40.23 33.79 -39.09
N PRO A 5 39.27 32.95 -39.56
CA PRO A 5 38.74 31.79 -38.83
C PRO A 5 39.57 30.53 -39.15
N HIS A 6 39.85 29.74 -38.12
CA HIS A 6 40.36 28.37 -38.26
C HIS A 6 39.28 27.33 -38.02
N SER A 7 38.99 26.58 -39.08
CA SER A 7 38.29 25.31 -39.10
C SER A 7 39.27 24.16 -38.80
N PRO A 8 38.92 23.13 -38.11
CA PRO A 8 39.56 21.84 -38.23
C PRO A 8 38.64 20.73 -38.74
N ARG A 9 39.11 20.18 -39.76
CA ARG A 9 39.03 18.91 -40.46
C ARG A 9 38.30 17.76 -39.75
N ALA A 10 37.39 17.22 -40.56
CA ALA A 10 36.86 15.86 -40.45
C ALA A 10 37.96 14.80 -40.51
N ARG A 11 37.89 13.81 -39.64
CA ARG A 11 38.56 12.52 -39.79
C ARG A 11 37.50 11.44 -39.95
N SER A 12 37.54 10.84 -41.11
CA SER A 12 36.82 9.66 -41.56
C SER A 12 37.47 8.38 -41.05
N GLY A 13 36.63 7.39 -40.76
CA GLY A 13 36.84 5.95 -40.92
C GLY A 13 37.04 5.12 -39.65
N PRO A 14 36.82 3.83 -39.66
CA PRO A 14 36.29 3.02 -40.75
C PRO A 14 35.11 2.13 -40.34
N SER A 15 34.41 1.71 -41.36
CA SER A 15 33.39 0.68 -41.43
C SER A 15 33.88 -0.70 -40.95
N TRP A 16 33.07 -1.38 -40.13
CA TRP A 16 33.17 -2.81 -39.97
C TRP A 16 31.83 -3.47 -40.30
N ARG A 17 31.82 -3.99 -41.55
CA ARG A 17 30.95 -5.08 -41.97
C ARG A 17 31.67 -6.37 -41.62
N PHE A 18 31.06 -7.29 -40.95
CA PHE A 18 31.29 -8.76 -41.03
C PHE A 18 30.01 -9.41 -40.56
N LEU A 19 29.30 -9.92 -41.45
CA LEU A 19 29.19 -11.29 -41.97
C LEU A 19 28.25 -12.13 -41.15
N ALA A 20 27.11 -12.38 -41.81
CA ALA A 20 26.15 -13.44 -41.57
C ALA A 20 26.79 -14.80 -41.94
N GLU A 21 26.07 -15.83 -41.65
CA GLU A 21 26.20 -17.24 -41.94
C GLU A 21 26.84 -18.11 -40.86
N VAL A 22 26.02 -18.94 -40.26
CA VAL A 22 26.07 -20.39 -40.41
C VAL A 22 24.75 -21.00 -40.00
N LEU A 23 24.12 -21.62 -40.96
CA LEU A 23 23.00 -22.54 -40.91
C LEU A 23 23.47 -23.94 -40.45
N ALA A 24 22.54 -24.69 -39.88
CA ALA A 24 22.20 -26.08 -40.18
C ALA A 24 22.62 -27.18 -39.22
N LEU A 25 21.55 -27.92 -38.86
CA LEU A 25 21.41 -29.39 -38.85
C LEU A 25 22.02 -30.21 -37.69
N ALA A 26 21.14 -30.90 -37.00
CA ALA A 26 20.97 -32.34 -36.85
C ALA A 26 20.08 -32.60 -35.65
N ALA A 27 18.88 -33.09 -35.77
CA ALA A 27 18.41 -34.41 -36.06
C ALA A 27 18.72 -35.45 -34.96
N LEU A 28 17.62 -35.90 -34.32
CA LEU A 28 17.32 -37.24 -33.84
C LEU A 28 18.31 -37.95 -32.89
N GLY A 29 17.84 -38.15 -31.68
CA GLY A 29 18.35 -39.12 -30.73
C GLY A 29 17.27 -39.47 -29.72
N VAL A 30 16.35 -40.36 -30.12
CA VAL A 30 15.47 -41.08 -29.21
C VAL A 30 16.35 -42.04 -28.42
N SER A 31 16.47 -41.85 -27.12
CA SER A 31 16.93 -42.88 -26.20
C SER A 31 15.94 -43.00 -25.07
N ALA A 32 15.12 -44.03 -25.17
CA ALA A 32 14.34 -44.56 -24.07
C ALA A 32 15.29 -45.07 -22.99
N VAL A 33 15.31 -44.46 -21.84
CA VAL A 33 15.82 -45.01 -20.59
C VAL A 33 14.67 -45.16 -19.63
N SER A 34 14.18 -46.41 -19.58
CA SER A 34 13.35 -46.90 -18.48
C SER A 34 14.22 -46.90 -17.21
N GLY A 35 13.83 -46.17 -16.18
CA GLY A 35 14.58 -46.17 -14.93
C GLY A 35 13.82 -45.57 -13.78
N CYS A 36 13.27 -46.42 -12.94
CA CYS A 36 12.98 -46.27 -11.51
C CYS A 36 11.99 -45.17 -11.08
N GLY A 37 10.85 -45.65 -10.64
CA GLY A 37 9.83 -44.87 -9.94
C GLY A 37 10.36 -44.09 -8.76
N ALA A 38 10.43 -42.81 -8.94
CA ALA A 38 10.35 -41.86 -7.81
C ALA A 38 8.86 -41.62 -7.58
N THR A 39 8.35 -42.14 -6.49
CA THR A 39 7.06 -41.71 -5.94
C THR A 39 7.01 -40.19 -5.91
N PRO A 40 6.01 -39.54 -6.48
CA PRO A 40 5.86 -38.12 -6.33
C PRO A 40 5.64 -37.88 -4.84
N VAL A 41 6.59 -37.19 -4.23
CA VAL A 41 6.39 -36.57 -2.90
C VAL A 41 5.16 -35.70 -3.03
N ALA A 42 4.08 -36.15 -2.41
CA ALA A 42 2.83 -35.48 -2.38
C ALA A 42 3.02 -34.06 -1.85
N GLY A 43 2.72 -33.13 -2.74
CA GLY A 43 2.13 -31.88 -2.45
C GLY A 43 2.85 -30.99 -1.43
N SER A 44 3.68 -30.08 -1.91
CA SER A 44 3.60 -28.72 -1.41
C SER A 44 2.17 -28.26 -1.60
N GLY A 45 1.36 -28.32 -0.55
CA GLY A 45 0.02 -27.76 -0.54
C GLY A 45 0.12 -26.32 -1.06
N ALA A 46 -0.65 -26.03 -2.10
CA ALA A 46 -0.77 -24.67 -2.59
C ALA A 46 -1.02 -23.78 -1.37
N ARG A 47 -0.05 -22.91 -1.07
CA ARG A 47 -0.23 -21.88 -0.04
C ARG A 47 -1.52 -21.16 -0.37
N PRO A 48 -2.47 -21.04 0.56
CA PRO A 48 -3.62 -20.20 0.32
C PRO A 48 -3.07 -18.82 -0.07
N SER A 49 -3.44 -18.37 -1.26
CA SER A 49 -3.09 -17.02 -1.69
C SER A 49 -3.83 -16.08 -0.76
N THR A 50 -3.14 -15.60 0.26
CA THR A 50 -3.62 -14.50 1.08
C THR A 50 -3.77 -13.30 0.15
N PRO A 51 -4.84 -12.52 0.25
CA PRO A 51 -4.97 -11.34 -0.57
C PRO A 51 -3.76 -10.43 -0.27
N VAL A 52 -2.83 -10.41 -1.20
CA VAL A 52 -1.70 -9.49 -1.17
C VAL A 52 -2.31 -8.10 -1.23
N ILE A 53 -2.20 -7.35 -0.15
CA ILE A 53 -2.48 -5.93 -0.22
C ILE A 53 -1.43 -5.36 -1.14
N ARG A 54 -1.92 -4.94 -2.29
CA ARG A 54 -1.09 -4.16 -3.19
C ARG A 54 -0.89 -2.79 -2.54
N ALA A 55 0.26 -2.22 -2.74
CA ALA A 55 0.68 -0.93 -2.28
C ALA A 55 -0.36 0.19 -2.44
N SER A 56 -1.17 0.11 -3.44
CA SER A 56 -2.18 1.09 -3.78
C SER A 56 -3.57 0.57 -3.44
N LEU A 57 -3.89 0.51 -2.16
CA LEU A 57 -5.27 0.42 -1.71
C LEU A 57 -5.88 1.81 -1.65
N ALA A 58 -7.13 1.91 -2.07
CA ALA A 58 -7.93 3.10 -1.82
C ALA A 58 -7.95 3.39 -0.31
N THR A 59 -7.59 4.59 0.07
CA THR A 59 -7.49 5.00 1.47
C THR A 59 -7.95 6.44 1.66
N SER A 60 -8.25 6.78 2.92
CA SER A 60 -8.60 8.13 3.32
C SER A 60 -7.73 8.61 4.46
N ILE A 61 -7.43 9.89 4.48
CA ILE A 61 -6.61 10.56 5.48
C ILE A 61 -7.21 11.92 5.81
N GLU A 62 -7.22 12.28 7.09
CA GLU A 62 -7.56 13.62 7.55
C GLU A 62 -6.30 14.43 7.85
N THR A 63 -6.29 15.68 7.38
CA THR A 63 -5.26 16.65 7.70
C THR A 63 -5.90 17.95 8.20
N SER A 64 -5.11 18.84 8.74
CA SER A 64 -5.58 20.19 9.10
C SER A 64 -6.09 21.00 7.90
N ALA A 65 -5.62 20.67 6.69
CA ALA A 65 -6.08 21.28 5.45
C ALA A 65 -7.42 20.72 4.96
N GLY A 66 -7.81 19.53 5.42
CA GLY A 66 -9.06 18.85 5.03
C GLY A 66 -8.93 17.35 4.86
N SER A 67 -9.99 16.77 4.32
CA SER A 67 -10.08 15.33 4.04
C SER A 67 -9.46 14.99 2.69
N TRP A 68 -8.74 13.89 2.64
CA TRP A 68 -8.11 13.35 1.44
C TRP A 68 -8.55 11.93 1.21
N ALA A 69 -8.69 11.55 -0.04
CA ALA A 69 -8.95 10.18 -0.42
C ALA A 69 -8.21 9.82 -1.71
N THR A 70 -7.76 8.58 -1.80
CA THR A 70 -7.20 8.02 -3.03
C THR A 70 -8.15 6.96 -3.57
N VAL A 71 -8.42 7.01 -4.86
CA VAL A 71 -9.29 6.05 -5.55
C VAL A 71 -8.69 5.68 -6.91
N ALA A 72 -8.87 4.45 -7.34
CA ALA A 72 -8.53 4.02 -8.69
C ALA A 72 -9.75 4.19 -9.60
N MET A 73 -9.54 4.74 -10.79
CA MET A 73 -10.56 5.01 -11.80
C MET A 73 -10.10 4.51 -13.18
N GLY A 74 -11.02 4.44 -14.12
CA GLY A 74 -10.75 3.96 -15.47
C GLY A 74 -11.10 2.48 -15.64
N HIS A 75 -10.30 1.74 -16.37
CA HIS A 75 -10.46 0.31 -16.59
C HIS A 75 -9.65 -0.48 -15.55
N LEU A 76 -10.28 -0.85 -14.43
CA LEU A 76 -9.60 -1.46 -13.28
C LEU A 76 -8.99 -2.84 -13.56
N ASP A 77 -9.39 -3.49 -14.63
CA ASP A 77 -8.84 -4.76 -15.14
C ASP A 77 -7.62 -4.56 -16.07
N GLN A 78 -7.33 -3.31 -16.44
CA GLN A 78 -6.25 -2.93 -17.36
C GLN A 78 -5.28 -1.97 -16.66
N PRO A 79 -4.12 -2.42 -16.16
CA PRO A 79 -3.21 -1.57 -15.38
C PRO A 79 -2.80 -0.28 -16.09
N LEU A 80 -2.58 -0.29 -17.41
CA LEU A 80 -2.23 0.90 -18.18
C LEU A 80 -3.39 1.91 -18.33
N ASN A 81 -4.61 1.47 -18.13
CA ASN A 81 -5.83 2.27 -18.20
C ASN A 81 -6.50 2.46 -16.84
N THR A 82 -5.78 2.14 -15.76
CA THR A 82 -6.19 2.41 -14.37
C THR A 82 -5.39 3.59 -13.87
N PHE A 83 -6.08 4.63 -13.41
CA PHE A 83 -5.47 5.87 -12.93
C PHE A 83 -5.87 6.12 -11.49
N TRP A 84 -4.91 6.45 -10.65
CA TRP A 84 -5.16 6.82 -9.28
C TRP A 84 -5.45 8.30 -9.18
N GLN A 85 -6.58 8.63 -8.58
CA GLN A 85 -7.01 9.99 -8.33
C GLN A 85 -6.78 10.36 -6.87
N LEU A 86 -6.35 11.60 -6.65
CA LEU A 86 -6.24 12.22 -5.34
C LEU A 86 -7.38 13.21 -5.16
N LEU A 87 -8.30 12.84 -4.31
CA LEU A 87 -9.47 13.66 -4.02
C LEU A 87 -9.23 14.47 -2.75
N PHE A 88 -9.71 15.70 -2.74
CA PHE A 88 -9.56 16.61 -1.61
C PHE A 88 -10.87 17.35 -1.33
N ARG A 89 -11.18 17.48 -0.05
CA ARG A 89 -12.29 18.28 0.44
C ARG A 89 -11.80 19.19 1.58
N PRO A 90 -11.84 20.53 1.38
CA PRO A 90 -11.48 21.48 2.44
C PRO A 90 -12.38 21.36 3.67
N PRO A 91 -11.93 21.79 4.85
CA PRO A 91 -12.77 21.83 6.05
C PRO A 91 -14.03 22.65 5.80
N GLY A 92 -15.19 22.12 6.19
CA GLY A 92 -16.49 22.77 5.99
C GLY A 92 -17.05 22.74 4.57
N ALA A 93 -16.29 22.30 3.57
CA ALA A 93 -16.81 22.15 2.22
C ALA A 93 -17.73 20.93 2.11
N ALA A 94 -18.77 21.08 1.28
CA ALA A 94 -19.70 19.98 0.99
C ALA A 94 -19.15 19.01 -0.06
N LEU A 95 -18.33 19.50 -0.99
CA LEU A 95 -17.95 18.82 -2.22
C LEU A 95 -16.45 18.48 -2.27
N TRP A 96 -16.16 17.36 -2.92
CA TRP A 96 -14.83 16.91 -3.26
C TRP A 96 -14.32 17.57 -4.54
N SER A 97 -13.01 17.71 -4.66
CA SER A 97 -12.32 18.13 -5.87
C SER A 97 -11.19 17.17 -6.20
N ASP A 98 -10.96 16.92 -7.48
CA ASP A 98 -9.80 16.16 -7.95
C ASP A 98 -8.53 17.02 -7.85
N ARG A 99 -7.46 16.42 -7.32
CA ARG A 99 -6.13 17.02 -7.18
C ARG A 99 -5.05 16.22 -7.91
N ALA A 100 -5.40 15.19 -8.65
CA ALA A 100 -4.42 14.38 -9.38
C ALA A 100 -3.60 15.23 -10.36
N SER A 101 -4.22 16.22 -10.99
CA SER A 101 -3.53 17.15 -11.90
C SER A 101 -2.41 17.97 -11.22
N ALA A 102 -2.53 18.21 -9.90
CA ALA A 102 -1.51 18.93 -9.14
C ALA A 102 -0.22 18.10 -8.93
N LEU A 103 -0.30 16.77 -9.11
CA LEU A 103 0.83 15.87 -8.97
C LEU A 103 1.82 16.01 -10.14
N ALA A 104 1.37 16.56 -11.28
CA ALA A 104 2.15 16.75 -12.51
C ALA A 104 2.80 15.47 -13.06
N VAL A 105 2.29 14.31 -12.68
CA VAL A 105 2.80 12.98 -13.07
C VAL A 105 1.66 12.03 -13.35
N ALA A 106 1.94 11.00 -14.13
CA ALA A 106 0.99 9.92 -14.37
C ALA A 106 0.83 9.06 -13.12
N THR A 107 -0.41 8.76 -12.73
CA THR A 107 -0.72 7.99 -11.51
C THR A 107 -1.26 6.59 -11.83
N ASN A 108 -0.98 6.08 -13.03
CA ASN A 108 -1.49 4.80 -13.51
C ASN A 108 -0.82 3.56 -12.87
N GLY A 109 0.26 3.71 -12.12
CA GLY A 109 0.91 2.61 -11.39
C GLY A 109 0.45 2.48 -9.95
N GLY A 110 -0.01 3.57 -9.33
CA GLY A 110 -0.43 3.59 -7.95
C GLY A 110 -0.25 4.95 -7.28
N LEU A 111 -0.83 5.06 -6.10
CA LEU A 111 -0.71 6.25 -5.26
C LEU A 111 -0.82 5.85 -3.79
N VAL A 112 0.17 6.21 -3.00
CA VAL A 112 0.13 6.02 -1.55
C VAL A 112 0.22 7.37 -0.84
N VAL A 113 -0.45 7.49 0.28
CA VAL A 113 -0.46 8.71 1.08
C VAL A 113 -0.11 8.42 2.53
N ALA A 114 0.56 9.36 3.17
CA ALA A 114 0.85 9.30 4.59
C ALA A 114 0.75 10.70 5.21
N THR A 115 0.32 10.74 6.45
CA THR A 115 0.33 11.96 7.26
C THR A 115 0.85 11.68 8.65
N HIS A 116 1.37 12.71 9.30
CA HIS A 116 1.65 12.69 10.72
C HIS A 116 0.81 13.75 11.42
N SER A 117 0.03 13.32 12.42
CA SER A 117 -0.83 14.20 13.23
C SER A 117 -1.70 15.16 12.40
N GLY A 118 -2.05 14.79 11.18
CA GLY A 118 -2.86 15.62 10.27
C GLY A 118 -2.23 16.93 9.82
N ARG A 119 -0.91 17.14 10.02
CA ARG A 119 -0.26 18.42 9.68
C ARG A 119 0.17 18.53 8.24
N SER A 120 0.66 17.45 7.67
CA SER A 120 1.12 17.41 6.28
C SER A 120 0.72 16.11 5.63
N LEU A 121 0.62 16.14 4.32
CA LEU A 121 0.36 15.00 3.46
C LEU A 121 1.61 14.74 2.62
N ALA A 122 2.19 13.54 2.73
CA ALA A 122 3.18 13.04 1.81
C ALA A 122 2.52 12.04 0.86
N ILE A 123 2.88 12.14 -0.41
CA ILE A 123 2.30 11.35 -1.48
C ILE A 123 3.41 10.66 -2.23
N GLY A 124 3.37 9.34 -2.25
CA GLY A 124 4.16 8.51 -3.14
C GLY A 124 3.34 8.16 -4.36
N ILE A 125 3.96 8.25 -5.54
CA ILE A 125 3.29 8.07 -6.82
C ILE A 125 3.98 6.95 -7.58
N ARG A 126 3.19 6.04 -8.16
CA ARG A 126 3.67 4.91 -8.95
C ARG A 126 3.22 5.02 -10.40
N PRO A 127 4.08 5.56 -11.29
CA PRO A 127 3.83 5.46 -12.70
C PRO A 127 4.09 4.02 -13.19
N THR A 128 3.31 3.55 -14.15
CA THR A 128 3.56 2.25 -14.80
C THR A 128 4.79 2.30 -15.70
N ASN A 129 5.16 3.48 -16.17
CA ASN A 129 6.37 3.71 -16.95
C ASN A 129 7.45 4.22 -16.00
N HIS A 130 8.61 3.58 -15.99
CA HIS A 130 9.77 4.05 -15.23
C HIS A 130 10.23 5.40 -15.76
N LEU A 131 9.95 6.44 -15.01
CA LEU A 131 10.41 7.79 -15.28
C LEU A 131 11.41 8.17 -14.20
N ASP A 132 12.53 8.71 -14.59
CA ASP A 132 13.63 9.16 -13.71
C ASP A 132 13.28 10.45 -12.98
N TYR A 133 12.23 10.44 -12.15
CA TYR A 133 11.90 11.60 -11.31
C TYR A 133 11.50 11.18 -9.90
N SER A 134 11.51 12.15 -8.99
CA SER A 134 11.13 11.89 -7.62
C SER A 134 9.63 11.54 -7.51
N PRO A 135 9.31 10.33 -7.08
CA PRO A 135 7.93 9.92 -6.94
C PRO A 135 7.28 10.41 -5.64
N LEU A 136 7.95 11.29 -4.90
CA LEU A 136 7.49 11.74 -3.60
C LEU A 136 7.29 13.27 -3.58
N ILE A 137 6.10 13.70 -3.21
CA ILE A 137 5.74 15.10 -3.02
C ILE A 137 5.05 15.33 -1.68
N VAL A 138 5.12 16.54 -1.17
CA VAL A 138 4.53 16.91 0.14
C VAL A 138 3.73 18.19 0.02
N THR A 139 2.64 18.27 0.74
CA THR A 139 1.87 19.50 0.96
C THR A 139 1.45 19.64 2.42
N SER A 140 1.39 20.86 2.91
CA SER A 140 0.83 21.18 4.23
C SER A 140 -0.46 22.00 4.18
N ASP A 141 -0.76 22.59 3.01
CA ASP A 141 -1.87 23.52 2.83
C ASP A 141 -2.81 23.14 1.67
N ALA A 142 -2.55 22.01 1.02
CA ALA A 142 -3.26 21.56 -0.18
C ALA A 142 -3.16 22.49 -1.41
N ARG A 143 -2.27 23.49 -1.35
CA ARG A 143 -2.06 24.51 -2.41
C ARG A 143 -0.65 24.43 -2.96
N SER A 144 0.32 24.38 -2.05
CA SER A 144 1.75 24.34 -2.39
C SER A 144 2.24 22.90 -2.36
N TRP A 145 2.88 22.47 -3.44
CA TRP A 145 3.39 21.12 -3.60
C TRP A 145 4.91 21.15 -3.75
N LEU A 146 5.60 20.44 -2.87
CA LEU A 146 7.06 20.43 -2.82
C LEU A 146 7.57 19.02 -3.13
N PRO A 147 8.50 18.88 -4.09
CA PRO A 147 9.20 17.60 -4.27
C PRO A 147 10.00 17.28 -3.02
N ALA A 148 9.94 16.02 -2.60
CA ALA A 148 10.54 15.56 -1.35
C ALA A 148 11.81 14.71 -1.57
N GLY A 149 12.44 14.84 -2.72
CA GLY A 149 13.64 14.11 -3.08
C GLY A 149 13.40 12.66 -3.54
N PRO A 150 14.38 12.02 -4.16
CA PRO A 150 14.28 10.65 -4.64
C PRO A 150 14.32 9.65 -3.47
N ILE A 151 13.54 8.61 -3.56
CA ILE A 151 13.62 7.48 -2.63
C ILE A 151 14.73 6.54 -3.11
N GLY A 152 15.95 6.77 -2.63
CA GLY A 152 17.12 5.96 -3.01
C GLY A 152 17.60 6.19 -4.44
N ALA A 153 18.47 5.31 -4.91
CA ALA A 153 19.03 5.34 -6.26
C ALA A 153 18.07 4.81 -7.34
N LEU A 154 16.90 4.34 -6.95
CA LEU A 154 15.90 3.80 -7.84
C LEU A 154 14.70 4.73 -7.84
N ALA A 155 14.20 5.03 -9.03
CA ALA A 155 12.97 5.78 -9.22
C ALA A 155 11.70 4.98 -8.83
N ASP A 156 11.84 4.02 -7.90
CA ASP A 156 10.74 3.19 -7.48
C ASP A 156 9.93 3.90 -6.41
N GLU A 157 8.66 3.96 -6.62
CA GLU A 157 7.68 4.50 -5.70
C GLU A 157 7.50 3.61 -4.49
N PRO A 158 7.10 4.19 -3.36
CA PRO A 158 6.84 3.41 -2.18
C PRO A 158 5.57 2.55 -2.31
N ASP A 159 5.68 1.30 -1.92
CA ASP A 159 4.56 0.40 -1.70
C ASP A 159 3.78 0.77 -0.42
N ALA A 160 4.48 1.32 0.56
CA ALA A 160 3.91 1.89 1.76
C ALA A 160 4.77 3.05 2.25
N LEU A 161 4.13 4.03 2.87
CA LEU A 161 4.78 5.25 3.36
C LEU A 161 4.27 5.58 4.77
N ALA A 162 5.18 6.01 5.63
CA ALA A 162 4.83 6.47 6.97
C ALA A 162 5.66 7.68 7.37
N LEU A 163 5.03 8.59 8.09
CA LEU A 163 5.65 9.80 8.65
C LEU A 163 5.61 9.77 10.17
N ALA A 164 6.69 10.23 10.80
CA ALA A 164 6.78 10.42 12.24
C ALA A 164 6.58 11.90 12.64
N ALA A 165 6.36 12.13 13.94
CA ALA A 165 6.19 13.45 14.53
C ALA A 165 7.37 14.37 14.29
N GLY A 166 8.58 13.83 14.33
CA GLY A 166 9.83 14.57 14.16
C GLY A 166 10.20 14.87 12.71
N GLY A 167 9.36 14.44 11.75
CA GLY A 167 9.63 14.59 10.31
C GLY A 167 10.42 13.45 9.70
N GLU A 168 10.73 12.42 10.48
CA GLU A 168 11.28 11.17 9.95
C GLU A 168 10.24 10.47 9.09
N ALA A 169 10.70 9.71 8.12
CA ALA A 169 9.83 8.89 7.27
C ALA A 169 10.39 7.50 7.05
N MET A 170 9.50 6.57 6.76
CA MET A 170 9.83 5.23 6.28
C MET A 170 9.04 4.94 5.01
N ALA A 171 9.68 4.26 4.08
CA ALA A 171 9.06 3.76 2.87
C ALA A 171 9.39 2.28 2.66
N LEU A 172 8.41 1.53 2.24
CA LEU A 172 8.59 0.18 1.70
C LEU A 172 8.61 0.30 0.18
N VAL A 173 9.63 -0.27 -0.44
CA VAL A 173 9.83 -0.20 -1.89
C VAL A 173 10.15 -1.59 -2.43
N SER A 174 9.47 -2.01 -3.48
CA SER A 174 9.70 -3.29 -4.13
C SER A 174 9.91 -3.09 -5.62
N ASP A 175 11.02 -3.60 -6.14
CA ASP A 175 11.34 -3.62 -7.57
C ASP A 175 10.90 -4.93 -8.26
N GLY A 176 10.07 -5.72 -7.57
CA GLY A 176 9.62 -7.05 -8.02
C GLY A 176 10.61 -8.19 -7.77
N ARG A 177 11.83 -7.87 -7.34
CA ARG A 177 12.87 -8.84 -6.97
C ARG A 177 13.25 -8.75 -5.51
N VAL A 178 13.41 -7.54 -5.01
CA VAL A 178 13.84 -7.25 -3.63
C VAL A 178 12.92 -6.21 -3.02
N THR A 179 12.36 -6.54 -1.87
CA THR A 179 11.64 -5.56 -1.06
C THR A 179 12.60 -4.93 -0.06
N ARG A 180 12.65 -3.60 -0.04
CA ARG A 180 13.54 -2.78 0.79
C ARG A 180 12.74 -1.87 1.69
N VAL A 181 13.28 -1.60 2.86
CA VAL A 181 12.80 -0.55 3.75
C VAL A 181 13.79 0.57 3.76
N LEU A 182 13.33 1.73 3.37
CA LEU A 182 14.10 2.96 3.35
C LEU A 182 13.65 3.86 4.49
N ALA A 183 14.56 4.65 5.05
CA ALA A 183 14.26 5.64 6.07
C ALA A 183 14.90 6.97 5.75
N SER A 184 14.16 8.04 6.01
CA SER A 184 14.63 9.42 5.99
C SER A 184 14.70 9.96 7.42
N PRO A 185 15.83 10.52 7.85
CA PRO A 185 15.97 11.02 9.21
C PRO A 185 15.25 12.35 9.46
N GLY A 186 14.74 12.98 8.40
CA GLY A 186 13.98 14.23 8.46
C GLY A 186 14.02 14.98 7.14
N GLY A 187 12.97 15.80 6.89
CA GLY A 187 12.88 16.66 5.70
C GLY A 187 12.70 15.95 4.37
N LEU A 188 12.67 14.61 4.33
CA LEU A 188 12.45 13.77 3.15
C LEU A 188 13.47 13.96 2.00
N ALA A 189 14.54 14.73 2.23
CA ALA A 189 15.53 15.05 1.20
C ALA A 189 16.55 13.92 0.98
N SER A 190 16.77 13.08 1.96
CA SER A 190 17.72 11.96 1.89
C SER A 190 17.12 10.68 2.44
N TRP A 191 17.41 9.59 1.78
CA TRP A 191 16.90 8.27 2.14
C TRP A 191 18.03 7.27 2.20
N ARG A 192 17.97 6.36 3.16
CA ARG A 192 18.92 5.27 3.31
C ARG A 192 18.17 3.96 3.52
N GLN A 193 18.69 2.90 2.93
CA GLN A 193 18.18 1.54 3.19
C GLN A 193 18.52 1.13 4.62
N ILE A 194 17.52 0.66 5.35
CA ILE A 194 17.65 0.18 6.73
C ILE A 194 17.38 -1.30 6.87
N ALA A 195 16.66 -1.91 5.93
CA ALA A 195 16.43 -3.35 5.86
C ALA A 195 16.15 -3.79 4.43
N THR A 196 16.33 -5.09 4.18
CA THR A 196 15.75 -5.82 3.06
C THR A 196 14.90 -6.96 3.60
N GLU A 197 13.98 -7.45 2.82
CA GLU A 197 13.16 -8.61 3.18
C GLU A 197 14.03 -9.81 3.53
N ASP A 198 14.97 -10.18 2.67
CA ASP A 198 15.91 -11.30 2.90
C ASP A 198 16.78 -11.09 4.13
N GLY A 199 17.32 -9.88 4.31
CA GLY A 199 18.13 -9.54 5.47
C GLY A 199 17.35 -9.64 6.78
N LEU A 200 16.09 -9.22 6.77
CA LEU A 200 15.23 -9.36 7.93
C LEU A 200 14.79 -10.82 8.14
N ALA A 201 14.47 -11.56 7.08
CA ALA A 201 14.06 -12.96 7.16
C ALA A 201 15.19 -13.86 7.75
N THR A 202 16.44 -13.56 7.40
CA THR A 202 17.61 -14.28 7.93
C THR A 202 18.05 -13.83 9.32
N SER A 203 17.51 -12.74 9.86
CA SER A 203 17.74 -12.30 11.24
C SER A 203 17.12 -13.26 12.26
N ALA A 204 17.58 -13.20 13.52
CA ALA A 204 16.96 -13.99 14.59
C ALA A 204 15.48 -13.68 14.76
N ALA A 205 15.09 -12.40 14.64
CA ALA A 205 13.70 -11.95 14.73
C ALA A 205 12.86 -12.48 13.56
N GLY A 206 13.35 -12.39 12.33
CA GLY A 206 12.66 -12.90 11.15
C GLY A 206 12.46 -14.41 11.18
N ARG A 207 13.52 -15.15 11.57
CA ARG A 207 13.40 -16.61 11.75
C ARG A 207 12.42 -17.00 12.85
N SER A 208 12.32 -16.23 13.95
CA SER A 208 11.38 -16.54 15.02
C SER A 208 9.91 -16.39 14.59
N CYS A 209 9.63 -15.50 13.65
CA CYS A 209 8.34 -15.27 13.04
C CYS A 209 8.08 -16.21 11.85
N GLY A 210 9.13 -16.70 11.19
CA GLY A 210 9.00 -17.33 9.88
C GLY A 210 8.53 -16.29 8.84
N LEU A 211 9.28 -15.19 8.73
CA LEU A 211 8.96 -14.06 7.85
C LEU A 211 8.83 -14.53 6.40
N VAL A 212 7.76 -14.11 5.74
CA VAL A 212 7.42 -14.46 4.35
C VAL A 212 7.50 -13.23 3.43
N SER A 213 7.03 -12.07 3.92
CA SER A 213 6.97 -10.84 3.13
C SER A 213 6.94 -9.62 4.02
N LEU A 214 7.41 -8.47 3.51
CA LEU A 214 7.22 -7.16 4.13
C LEU A 214 6.02 -6.47 3.47
N LEU A 215 5.12 -5.89 4.26
CA LEU A 215 3.84 -5.43 3.76
C LEU A 215 3.48 -3.99 4.17
N ALA A 216 4.01 -3.51 5.29
CA ALA A 216 3.64 -2.21 5.82
C ALA A 216 4.78 -1.54 6.57
N VAL A 217 4.73 -0.22 6.67
CA VAL A 217 5.59 0.58 7.54
C VAL A 217 4.74 1.53 8.38
N GLY A 218 5.25 1.90 9.56
CA GLY A 218 4.53 2.79 10.48
C GLY A 218 5.45 3.33 11.56
N TYR A 219 4.93 4.25 12.36
CA TYR A 219 5.64 4.79 13.53
C TYR A 219 4.78 4.64 14.79
N ALA A 220 5.39 4.21 15.86
CA ALA A 220 4.80 4.26 17.20
C ALA A 220 5.87 4.62 18.23
N ALA A 221 5.54 5.47 19.18
CA ALA A 221 6.45 5.88 20.26
C ALA A 221 7.83 6.36 19.75
N GLY A 222 7.87 7.05 18.62
CA GLY A 222 9.12 7.52 17.99
C GLY A 222 9.97 6.42 17.36
N GLN A 223 9.45 5.19 17.25
CA GLN A 223 10.14 4.07 16.62
C GLN A 223 9.51 3.72 15.29
N GLY A 224 10.34 3.51 14.27
CA GLY A 224 9.91 2.92 13.01
C GLY A 224 9.56 1.44 13.16
N LEU A 225 8.43 1.06 12.61
CA LEU A 225 7.89 -0.29 12.64
C LEU A 225 7.70 -0.83 11.22
N ILE A 226 7.99 -2.12 11.06
CA ILE A 226 7.75 -2.85 9.81
C ILE A 226 6.70 -3.92 10.09
N GLY A 227 5.63 -3.92 9.31
CA GLY A 227 4.61 -4.96 9.28
C GLY A 227 4.93 -6.01 8.23
N ALA A 228 4.74 -7.28 8.57
CA ALA A 228 5.13 -8.41 7.75
C ALA A 228 4.14 -9.57 7.82
N GLY A 229 4.21 -10.45 6.82
CA GLY A 229 3.61 -11.76 6.85
C GLY A 229 4.50 -12.76 7.59
N CYS A 230 3.90 -13.51 8.52
CA CYS A 230 4.55 -14.56 9.29
C CYS A 230 3.90 -15.91 9.03
N SER A 231 4.72 -16.94 8.79
CA SER A 231 4.24 -18.31 8.60
C SER A 231 4.10 -19.10 9.92
N ARG A 232 4.64 -18.61 11.03
CA ARG A 232 4.55 -19.28 12.32
C ARG A 232 3.27 -18.92 13.05
N ASP A 233 2.67 -19.92 13.63
CA ASP A 233 1.37 -19.86 14.26
C ASP A 233 1.24 -18.79 15.34
N GLY A 234 0.21 -17.98 15.20
CA GLY A 234 -0.19 -16.99 16.18
C GLY A 234 0.77 -15.83 16.39
N ILE A 235 1.77 -15.64 15.54
CA ILE A 235 2.69 -14.51 15.63
C ILE A 235 2.31 -13.43 14.63
N VAL A 236 2.10 -12.22 15.11
CA VAL A 236 1.92 -11.03 14.27
C VAL A 236 3.28 -10.42 13.98
N GLY A 237 3.67 -10.38 12.72
CA GLY A 237 4.97 -9.93 12.27
C GLY A 237 5.11 -8.41 12.33
N ILE A 238 5.34 -7.84 13.50
CA ILE A 238 5.67 -6.42 13.64
C ILE A 238 7.07 -6.33 14.22
N PHE A 239 7.96 -5.65 13.48
CA PHE A 239 9.37 -5.51 13.83
C PHE A 239 9.72 -4.07 14.13
N ALA A 240 10.55 -3.85 15.15
CA ALA A 240 11.13 -2.55 15.49
C ALA A 240 12.64 -2.62 15.44
N SER A 241 13.28 -1.56 14.95
CA SER A 241 14.74 -1.42 15.00
C SER A 241 15.18 -0.84 16.34
N ARG A 242 16.16 -1.45 16.97
CA ARG A 242 16.84 -0.92 18.16
C ARG A 242 18.34 -1.13 18.04
N ARG A 243 19.12 -0.03 17.99
CA ARG A 243 20.60 -0.11 17.96
C ARG A 243 21.11 -1.07 16.88
N SER A 244 20.64 -0.95 15.67
CA SER A 244 21.00 -1.78 14.51
C SER A 244 20.50 -3.23 14.53
N ALA A 245 19.74 -3.65 15.54
CA ALA A 245 19.12 -4.97 15.59
C ALA A 245 17.61 -4.89 15.46
N TRP A 246 17.04 -5.80 14.70
CA TRP A 246 15.60 -5.96 14.59
C TRP A 246 15.06 -6.85 15.69
N ARG A 247 13.94 -6.45 16.26
CA ARG A 247 13.21 -7.21 17.26
C ARG A 247 11.77 -7.40 16.83
N LEU A 248 11.25 -8.59 17.03
CA LEU A 248 9.84 -8.88 16.91
C LEU A 248 9.11 -8.29 18.12
N VAL A 249 8.23 -7.33 17.86
CA VAL A 249 7.48 -6.59 18.89
C VAL A 249 5.98 -6.75 18.75
N GLY A 250 5.53 -7.44 17.70
CA GLY A 250 4.11 -7.72 17.48
C GLY A 250 3.51 -8.66 18.53
N PRO A 251 2.19 -8.61 18.73
CA PRO A 251 1.52 -9.46 19.70
C PRO A 251 1.45 -10.91 19.24
N ARG A 252 1.14 -11.81 20.18
CA ARG A 252 0.61 -13.12 19.85
C ARG A 252 -0.91 -13.05 19.72
N LEU A 253 -1.44 -13.75 18.72
CA LEU A 253 -2.87 -13.90 18.57
C LEU A 253 -3.45 -14.77 19.68
N PRO A 254 -4.73 -14.57 20.06
CA PRO A 254 -5.44 -15.46 20.97
C PRO A 254 -5.41 -16.92 20.47
N GLN A 255 -5.46 -17.88 21.41
CA GLN A 255 -5.43 -19.32 21.08
C GLN A 255 -6.55 -19.75 20.12
N SER A 256 -7.70 -19.08 20.16
CA SER A 256 -8.82 -19.30 19.22
C SER A 256 -8.46 -19.00 17.75
N LEU A 257 -7.37 -18.31 17.52
CA LEU A 257 -6.77 -18.00 16.21
C LEU A 257 -5.40 -18.66 16.05
N GLY A 258 -4.97 -19.49 17.02
CA GLY A 258 -3.74 -20.27 16.93
C GLY A 258 -3.77 -21.25 15.76
N ASN A 259 -2.64 -21.76 15.32
CA ASN A 259 -2.44 -22.55 14.10
C ASN A 259 -2.84 -21.80 12.83
N SER A 260 -2.54 -20.52 12.78
CA SER A 260 -2.82 -19.66 11.64
C SER A 260 -1.58 -18.87 11.23
N SER A 261 -1.44 -18.61 9.93
CA SER A 261 -0.54 -17.56 9.44
C SER A 261 -1.19 -16.20 9.65
N ALA A 262 -0.35 -15.21 9.94
CA ALA A 262 -0.81 -13.85 10.15
C ALA A 262 -0.04 -12.89 9.23
N GLU A 263 -0.74 -11.96 8.61
CA GLU A 263 -0.16 -10.93 7.74
C GLU A 263 -0.62 -9.56 8.23
N VAL A 264 0.34 -8.66 8.43
CA VAL A 264 0.06 -7.26 8.74
C VAL A 264 -0.34 -6.56 7.47
N LEU A 265 -1.62 -6.41 7.26
CA LEU A 265 -2.22 -5.81 6.08
C LEU A 265 -1.94 -4.31 5.98
N GLY A 266 -1.71 -3.63 7.10
CA GLY A 266 -1.35 -2.23 7.15
C GLY A 266 -1.13 -1.76 8.57
N LEU A 267 -0.41 -0.65 8.69
CA LEU A 267 -0.16 0.05 9.94
C LEU A 267 -0.75 1.45 9.83
N GLN A 268 -1.68 1.78 10.71
CA GLN A 268 -2.42 3.04 10.66
C GLN A 268 -2.35 3.76 12.00
N THR A 269 -1.92 5.01 11.98
CA THR A 269 -1.99 5.89 13.16
C THR A 269 -3.42 6.37 13.34
N THR A 270 -3.95 6.17 14.53
CA THR A 270 -5.26 6.68 14.97
C THR A 270 -5.06 7.71 16.09
N THR A 271 -6.11 8.39 16.51
CA THR A 271 -6.08 9.31 17.66
C THR A 271 -5.69 8.63 18.97
N ARG A 272 -5.81 7.29 19.05
CA ARG A 272 -5.55 6.48 20.25
C ARG A 272 -4.22 5.73 20.23
N GLY A 273 -3.51 5.77 19.12
CA GLY A 273 -2.23 5.07 18.94
C GLY A 273 -2.10 4.43 17.56
N LEU A 274 -1.11 3.57 17.40
CA LEU A 274 -0.93 2.82 16.17
C LEU A 274 -1.76 1.55 16.20
N CYS A 275 -2.49 1.29 15.13
CA CYS A 275 -3.20 0.05 14.89
C CYS A 275 -2.62 -0.69 13.69
N ALA A 276 -2.41 -1.98 13.84
CA ALA A 276 -2.14 -2.91 12.76
C ALA A 276 -3.43 -3.61 12.37
N LEU A 277 -3.80 -3.57 11.11
CA LEU A 277 -4.81 -4.46 10.57
C LEU A 277 -4.12 -5.77 10.20
N VAL A 278 -4.66 -6.89 10.67
CA VAL A 278 -4.04 -8.21 10.52
C VAL A 278 -5.02 -9.17 9.87
N GLY A 279 -4.63 -9.71 8.73
CA GLY A 279 -5.30 -10.84 8.11
C GLY A 279 -4.81 -12.14 8.76
N VAL A 280 -5.73 -12.97 9.17
CA VAL A 280 -5.45 -14.25 9.84
C VAL A 280 -6.10 -15.37 9.04
N THR A 281 -5.29 -16.24 8.46
CA THR A 281 -5.78 -17.39 7.72
C THR A 281 -5.87 -18.60 8.62
N VAL A 282 -7.11 -19.05 8.88
CA VAL A 282 -7.41 -20.24 9.67
C VAL A 282 -8.03 -21.27 8.74
N ARG A 283 -7.30 -22.34 8.44
CA ARG A 283 -7.74 -23.38 7.46
C ARG A 283 -8.06 -22.76 6.10
N ARG A 284 -9.34 -22.57 5.76
CA ARG A 284 -9.81 -22.00 4.48
C ARG A 284 -10.58 -20.69 4.66
N SER A 285 -10.58 -20.13 5.86
CA SER A 285 -11.25 -18.85 6.13
C SER A 285 -10.23 -17.78 6.50
N THR A 286 -10.42 -16.59 6.00
CA THR A 286 -9.67 -15.42 6.41
C THR A 286 -10.50 -14.65 7.44
N LYS A 287 -9.87 -14.29 8.54
CA LYS A 287 -10.43 -13.43 9.57
C LYS A 287 -9.62 -12.16 9.63
N VAL A 288 -10.24 -11.09 10.04
CA VAL A 288 -9.55 -9.81 10.24
C VAL A 288 -9.54 -9.48 11.72
N VAL A 289 -8.40 -9.13 12.26
CA VAL A 289 -8.23 -8.59 13.60
C VAL A 289 -7.49 -7.27 13.54
N ALA A 290 -7.69 -6.42 14.51
CA ALA A 290 -6.84 -5.26 14.73
C ALA A 290 -5.97 -5.50 15.97
N ALA A 291 -4.69 -5.13 15.86
CA ALA A 291 -3.79 -5.06 16.99
C ALA A 291 -3.40 -3.61 17.20
N CYS A 292 -3.84 -3.00 18.31
CA CYS A 292 -3.62 -1.58 18.55
C CYS A 292 -2.73 -1.37 19.78
N THR A 293 -1.87 -0.36 19.74
CA THR A 293 -1.09 0.07 20.90
C THR A 293 -1.91 1.00 21.77
N SER A 294 -1.63 1.01 23.07
CA SER A 294 -2.19 1.99 24.00
C SER A 294 -1.10 2.95 24.48
N GLY A 295 -1.35 4.24 24.29
CA GLY A 295 -0.41 5.30 24.69
C GLY A 295 0.93 5.25 23.98
N ASN A 296 2.00 5.67 24.63
CA ASN A 296 3.34 5.80 24.05
C ASN A 296 4.17 4.49 24.06
N GLY A 297 3.56 3.34 24.33
CA GLY A 297 4.26 2.05 24.40
C GLY A 297 3.90 1.10 23.27
N LEU A 298 4.71 0.05 23.09
CA LEU A 298 4.42 -1.07 22.19
C LEU A 298 3.65 -2.20 22.93
N LYS A 299 2.74 -1.82 23.82
CA LYS A 299 1.82 -2.77 24.43
C LYS A 299 0.61 -2.92 23.51
N TRP A 300 0.47 -4.10 22.94
CA TRP A 300 -0.57 -4.40 21.99
C TRP A 300 -1.80 -4.98 22.68
N ARG A 301 -2.96 -4.55 22.21
CA ARG A 301 -4.25 -5.19 22.48
C ARG A 301 -4.80 -5.70 21.15
N VAL A 302 -5.29 -6.93 21.16
CA VAL A 302 -5.81 -7.59 19.96
C VAL A 302 -7.32 -7.64 20.05
N SER A 303 -8.00 -7.15 19.02
CA SER A 303 -9.46 -7.18 18.96
C SER A 303 -10.01 -8.59 18.79
N PRO A 304 -11.28 -8.83 19.10
CA PRO A 304 -12.00 -9.97 18.56
C PRO A 304 -11.89 -10.02 17.04
N ALA A 305 -11.97 -11.23 16.49
CA ALA A 305 -11.92 -11.38 15.03
C ALA A 305 -13.22 -10.91 14.38
N LEU A 306 -13.11 -10.12 13.34
CA LEU A 306 -14.19 -9.90 12.40
C LEU A 306 -14.27 -11.17 11.53
N SER A 307 -15.28 -11.99 11.79
CA SER A 307 -15.50 -13.24 11.05
C SER A 307 -16.52 -12.98 9.96
N LEU A 308 -16.17 -13.33 8.76
CA LEU A 308 -17.00 -13.14 7.58
C LEU A 308 -17.12 -14.48 6.85
N ALA A 309 -18.24 -14.71 6.21
CA ALA A 309 -18.47 -15.94 5.44
C ALA A 309 -17.93 -15.81 4.02
N GLY A 310 -17.23 -16.84 3.55
CA GLY A 310 -16.76 -16.95 2.17
C GLY A 310 -15.45 -16.22 1.84
N PRO A 311 -15.03 -16.23 0.57
CA PRO A 311 -13.87 -15.48 0.11
C PRO A 311 -14.11 -13.97 0.25
N GLN A 312 -13.09 -13.26 0.67
CA GLN A 312 -13.20 -11.86 1.00
C GLN A 312 -12.00 -11.10 0.44
N HIS A 313 -12.25 -9.86 0.05
CA HIS A 313 -11.22 -8.94 -0.39
C HIS A 313 -11.27 -7.67 0.47
N LEU A 314 -10.14 -7.30 1.02
CA LEU A 314 -10.00 -5.98 1.64
C LEU A 314 -10.11 -4.93 0.54
N VAL A 315 -11.07 -4.02 0.68
CA VAL A 315 -11.28 -2.93 -0.26
C VAL A 315 -10.55 -1.69 0.22
N SER A 316 -10.77 -1.31 1.47
CA SER A 316 -10.09 -0.18 2.09
C SER A 316 -10.05 -0.32 3.60
N PHE A 317 -9.13 0.39 4.23
CA PHE A 317 -9.07 0.56 5.68
C PHE A 317 -8.42 1.89 6.02
N GLY A 318 -8.64 2.37 7.23
CA GLY A 318 -8.06 3.64 7.65
C GLY A 318 -8.54 4.08 9.02
N PRO A 319 -8.17 5.30 9.43
CA PRO A 319 -8.68 5.89 10.64
C PRO A 319 -10.17 6.22 10.50
N ALA A 320 -10.93 5.95 11.53
CA ALA A 320 -12.35 6.29 11.62
C ALA A 320 -12.59 7.51 12.54
N GLY A 321 -11.70 8.48 12.52
CA GLY A 321 -11.72 9.63 13.41
C GLY A 321 -11.68 9.19 14.88
N ASP A 322 -12.58 9.72 15.70
CA ASP A 322 -12.69 9.33 17.11
C ASP A 322 -13.25 7.91 17.31
N LEU A 323 -13.79 7.31 16.26
CA LEU A 323 -14.26 5.93 16.30
C LEU A 323 -13.15 4.88 16.16
N GLY A 324 -11.89 5.31 15.94
CA GLY A 324 -10.73 4.43 15.91
C GLY A 324 -10.33 3.97 14.51
N LEU A 325 -10.58 2.72 14.14
CA LEU A 325 -10.20 2.12 12.86
C LEU A 325 -11.43 1.62 12.11
N PHE A 326 -11.47 1.81 10.80
CA PHE A 326 -12.46 1.15 9.96
C PHE A 326 -11.81 0.11 9.04
N VAL A 327 -12.62 -0.81 8.59
CA VAL A 327 -12.31 -1.75 7.51
C VAL A 327 -13.51 -1.90 6.61
N MET A 328 -13.28 -1.89 5.30
CA MET A 328 -14.27 -2.20 4.28
C MET A 328 -13.83 -3.45 3.52
N ILE A 329 -14.70 -4.44 3.50
CA ILE A 329 -14.40 -5.77 2.95
C ILE A 329 -15.51 -6.13 1.97
N SER A 330 -15.14 -6.51 0.76
CA SER A 330 -16.07 -7.05 -0.22
C SER A 330 -16.20 -8.55 -0.07
N GLY A 331 -17.42 -9.04 0.04
CA GLY A 331 -17.76 -10.46 0.16
C GLY A 331 -18.20 -11.06 -1.16
N SER A 332 -18.29 -12.40 -1.19
CA SER A 332 -18.68 -13.17 -2.38
C SER A 332 -20.09 -12.90 -2.92
N ALA A 333 -20.94 -12.21 -2.15
CA ALA A 333 -22.29 -11.82 -2.54
C ALA A 333 -22.39 -10.38 -3.06
N HIS A 334 -21.27 -9.76 -3.45
CA HIS A 334 -21.19 -8.35 -3.86
C HIS A 334 -21.75 -7.36 -2.83
N ARG A 335 -21.76 -7.74 -1.56
CA ARG A 335 -22.11 -6.85 -0.47
C ARG A 335 -20.85 -6.47 0.29
N ASP A 336 -20.55 -5.20 0.25
CA ASP A 336 -19.45 -4.66 1.04
C ASP A 336 -19.89 -4.54 2.49
N ILE A 337 -19.01 -4.99 3.38
CA ILE A 337 -19.19 -4.86 4.82
C ILE A 337 -18.26 -3.77 5.29
N LEU A 338 -18.86 -2.74 5.88
CA LEU A 338 -18.15 -1.69 6.58
C LEU A 338 -18.23 -1.96 8.07
N ALA A 339 -17.08 -2.09 8.71
CA ALA A 339 -16.99 -2.28 10.14
C ALA A 339 -16.01 -1.29 10.77
N VAL A 340 -16.31 -0.85 11.98
CA VAL A 340 -15.46 0.05 12.78
C VAL A 340 -15.11 -0.60 14.11
N LEU A 341 -13.91 -0.31 14.58
CA LEU A 341 -13.37 -0.75 15.85
C LEU A 341 -13.00 0.47 16.68
N GLY A 342 -13.81 0.77 17.68
CA GLY A 342 -13.57 1.93 18.55
C GLY A 342 -12.43 1.70 19.53
N GLU A 343 -12.44 0.57 20.20
CA GLU A 343 -11.42 0.13 21.14
C GLU A 343 -11.01 -1.31 20.85
N PRO A 344 -9.74 -1.66 21.03
CA PRO A 344 -9.26 -3.01 20.71
C PRO A 344 -9.98 -4.12 21.51
N ASP A 345 -10.46 -3.79 22.70
CA ASP A 345 -11.14 -4.76 23.59
C ASP A 345 -12.64 -4.89 23.29
N VAL A 346 -13.16 -4.08 22.36
CA VAL A 346 -14.58 -4.04 21.99
C VAL A 346 -14.78 -4.77 20.65
N SER A 347 -15.95 -5.33 20.46
CA SER A 347 -16.31 -5.98 19.22
C SER A 347 -16.40 -4.97 18.05
N TRP A 348 -16.13 -5.45 16.86
CA TRP A 348 -16.39 -4.72 15.64
C TRP A 348 -17.87 -4.34 15.55
N ARG A 349 -18.12 -3.08 15.25
CA ARG A 349 -19.46 -2.58 14.98
C ARG A 349 -19.66 -2.46 13.48
N THR A 350 -20.59 -3.22 12.95
CA THR A 350 -20.96 -3.11 11.53
C THR A 350 -21.80 -1.85 11.32
N LEU A 351 -21.49 -1.11 10.28
CA LEU A 351 -22.24 0.04 9.80
C LEU A 351 -23.11 -0.36 8.60
N PRO A 352 -24.09 0.48 8.20
CA PRO A 352 -24.85 0.24 6.99
C PRO A 352 -23.95 -0.04 5.79
N SER A 353 -24.26 -1.06 5.01
CA SER A 353 -23.49 -1.41 3.82
C SER A 353 -23.38 -0.21 2.90
N PRO A 354 -22.18 0.15 2.47
CA PRO A 354 -22.00 1.27 1.55
C PRO A 354 -22.63 0.96 0.19
N PRO A 355 -22.90 1.99 -0.62
CA PRO A 355 -23.38 1.81 -1.99
C PRO A 355 -22.46 0.92 -2.81
N ALA A 356 -23.02 0.26 -3.81
CA ALA A 356 -22.24 -0.57 -4.73
C ALA A 356 -21.10 0.24 -5.37
N ARG A 357 -19.94 -0.43 -5.62
CA ARG A 357 -18.74 0.18 -6.21
C ARG A 357 -18.08 1.24 -5.33
N THR A 358 -18.37 1.27 -4.03
CA THR A 358 -17.62 2.10 -3.10
C THR A 358 -16.18 1.65 -3.07
N ALA A 359 -15.26 2.56 -3.42
CA ALA A 359 -13.82 2.31 -3.40
C ALA A 359 -13.23 2.61 -2.02
N VAL A 360 -13.72 3.65 -1.33
CA VAL A 360 -13.23 4.06 -0.02
C VAL A 360 -14.33 4.76 0.76
N VAL A 361 -14.26 4.66 2.08
CA VAL A 361 -15.07 5.47 3.00
C VAL A 361 -14.20 6.49 3.72
N VAL A 362 -14.76 7.64 4.02
CA VAL A 362 -14.09 8.75 4.66
C VAL A 362 -14.82 9.16 5.92
N PHE A 363 -14.15 9.06 7.05
CA PHE A 363 -14.64 9.54 8.33
C PHE A 363 -14.16 10.98 8.54
N GLY A 364 -15.00 11.91 8.20
CA GLY A 364 -14.72 13.32 8.34
C GLY A 364 -15.07 13.89 9.71
N PRO A 365 -14.79 15.20 9.92
CA PRO A 365 -15.12 15.89 11.17
C PRO A 365 -16.60 15.81 11.52
N ALA A 366 -16.90 15.93 12.82
CA ALA A 366 -18.26 15.91 13.38
C ALA A 366 -19.08 14.65 13.06
N GLY A 367 -18.40 13.51 12.85
CA GLY A 367 -19.07 12.23 12.59
C GLY A 367 -19.62 12.08 11.18
N ARG A 368 -19.24 12.96 10.26
CA ARG A 368 -19.58 12.82 8.84
C ARG A 368 -18.94 11.54 8.29
N LEU A 369 -19.74 10.76 7.56
CA LEU A 369 -19.28 9.54 6.92
C LEU A 369 -19.68 9.56 5.45
N ASP A 370 -18.70 9.62 4.58
CA ASP A 370 -18.86 9.60 3.14
C ASP A 370 -18.41 8.26 2.56
N ALA A 371 -19.12 7.77 1.53
CA ALA A 371 -18.71 6.62 0.72
C ALA A 371 -18.44 7.10 -0.70
N LEU A 372 -17.22 6.94 -1.17
CA LEU A 372 -16.77 7.37 -2.48
C LEU A 372 -16.84 6.20 -3.44
N ALA A 373 -17.82 6.20 -4.33
CA ALA A 373 -18.05 5.16 -5.32
C ALA A 373 -17.45 5.57 -6.67
N VAL A 374 -16.91 4.61 -7.40
CA VAL A 374 -16.26 4.80 -8.71
C VAL A 374 -16.86 3.85 -9.73
N ASP A 375 -17.18 4.37 -10.90
CA ASP A 375 -17.64 3.63 -12.06
C ASP A 375 -16.98 4.16 -13.33
N GLY A 376 -15.94 3.46 -13.80
CA GLY A 376 -15.13 3.94 -14.91
C GLY A 376 -14.48 5.29 -14.59
N THR A 377 -14.89 6.34 -15.30
CA THR A 377 -14.44 7.72 -15.08
C THR A 377 -15.40 8.56 -14.24
N SER A 378 -16.48 7.96 -13.75
CA SER A 378 -17.47 8.63 -12.90
C SER A 378 -17.14 8.44 -11.43
N PHE A 379 -17.24 9.51 -10.69
CA PHE A 379 -17.10 9.56 -9.25
C PHE A 379 -18.43 9.95 -8.62
N THR A 380 -18.84 9.26 -7.58
CA THR A 380 -20.05 9.57 -6.82
C THR A 380 -19.74 9.59 -5.32
N ASP A 381 -20.10 10.69 -4.65
CA ASP A 381 -20.05 10.83 -3.20
C ASP A 381 -21.42 10.57 -2.59
N TRP A 382 -21.45 9.68 -1.61
CA TRP A 382 -22.61 9.31 -0.82
C TRP A 382 -22.37 9.62 0.65
N LEU A 383 -23.27 10.41 1.25
CA LEU A 383 -23.25 10.74 2.67
C LEU A 383 -24.19 9.83 3.45
N LEU A 384 -23.72 9.24 4.56
CA LEU A 384 -24.58 8.53 5.49
C LEU A 384 -25.40 9.53 6.32
N ALA A 385 -26.66 9.69 5.94
CA ALA A 385 -27.58 10.62 6.58
C ALA A 385 -28.40 9.92 7.67
N GLY A 386 -28.48 10.52 8.85
CA GLY A 386 -29.26 9.97 9.98
C GLY A 386 -28.76 8.65 10.52
N GLY A 387 -27.57 8.19 10.11
CA GLY A 387 -26.94 6.98 10.59
C GLY A 387 -27.38 5.67 9.92
N ASP A 388 -28.37 5.68 9.02
CA ASP A 388 -28.95 4.47 8.45
C ASP A 388 -29.10 4.48 6.91
N ARG A 389 -29.06 5.63 6.27
CA ARG A 389 -29.29 5.76 4.82
C ARG A 389 -28.23 6.56 4.11
N TRP A 390 -27.74 6.00 3.01
CA TRP A 390 -26.85 6.69 2.09
C TRP A 390 -27.61 7.62 1.17
N LYS A 391 -27.19 8.89 1.09
CA LYS A 391 -27.74 9.92 0.21
C LYS A 391 -26.66 10.39 -0.75
N LYS A 392 -26.92 10.38 -2.04
CA LYS A 392 -26.01 10.94 -3.06
C LYS A 392 -25.89 12.46 -2.86
N VAL A 393 -24.66 12.93 -2.76
CA VAL A 393 -24.31 14.35 -2.53
C VAL A 393 -23.69 14.96 -3.77
N GLN A 394 -22.83 14.22 -4.45
CA GLN A 394 -22.08 14.73 -5.59
C GLN A 394 -21.87 13.62 -6.62
N GLU A 395 -21.81 14.03 -7.87
CA GLU A 395 -21.33 13.20 -8.98
C GLU A 395 -20.57 14.08 -9.96
N PHE A 396 -19.43 13.61 -10.43
CA PHE A 396 -18.70 14.26 -11.52
C PHE A 396 -17.88 13.23 -12.30
N HIS A 397 -17.48 13.61 -13.52
CA HIS A 397 -16.61 12.82 -14.36
C HIS A 397 -15.20 13.37 -14.29
N VAL A 398 -14.21 12.49 -14.14
CA VAL A 398 -12.80 12.83 -14.26
C VAL A 398 -12.41 12.64 -15.74
N ALA A 399 -11.82 13.67 -16.32
CA ALA A 399 -11.31 13.60 -17.69
C ALA A 399 -10.02 12.76 -17.72
N ILE A 400 -10.16 11.46 -17.94
CA ILE A 400 -9.01 10.55 -18.07
C ILE A 400 -8.74 10.33 -19.56
N GLN A 401 -7.51 10.57 -19.98
CA GLN A 401 -7.05 10.23 -21.33
C GLN A 401 -6.52 8.80 -21.30
N PHE A 402 -7.24 7.89 -21.93
CA PHE A 402 -6.75 6.55 -22.18
C PHE A 402 -5.71 6.61 -23.29
N GLY A 403 -4.56 5.95 -23.09
CA GLY A 403 -3.60 5.77 -24.16
C GLY A 403 -4.23 5.00 -25.31
N SER A 404 -4.15 5.50 -26.53
CA SER A 404 -4.46 4.70 -27.70
C SER A 404 -3.44 3.55 -27.72
N SER A 405 -3.93 2.31 -27.56
CA SER A 405 -3.14 1.14 -27.93
C SER A 405 -2.84 1.25 -29.43
N GLY A 406 -1.64 1.72 -29.75
CA GLY A 406 -1.11 1.66 -31.11
C GLY A 406 -0.79 0.22 -31.48
#